data_8348f61b36f0a2dcf4bda80285e6fd1a
#
_entry.id   8348f61b36f0a2dcf4bda80285e6fd1a
#
_cell.length_a   1.000
_cell.length_b   1.000
_cell.length_c   1.000
_cell.angle_alpha   90.00
_cell.angle_beta   90.00
_cell.angle_gamma   90.00
#
_symmetry.space_group_name_H-M   'P 1'
#
loop_
_entity.id
_entity.type
_entity.pdbx_description
1 polymer ?
#
loop_
_entity_poly.entity_id
_entity_poly.type
_entity_poly.pdbx_seq_one_letter_code
_entity_poly.pdbx_strand_id
1 'polypeptide(L)' 'MKTLQFKTNINCGGCIKAVTPTLNQEAGAGNWQVDTANPDKILTVTSDKLTADQVVKAVENAGFAIQPA' A
#
# COMPACT_ATOMS: atom_id res chain seq x y z
N MET A 1 -9.41 -11.76 -8.77
CA MET A 1 -8.61 -10.69 -8.15
C MET A 1 -7.44 -11.28 -7.40
N LYS A 2 -6.31 -10.62 -7.47
CA LYS A 2 -5.11 -11.04 -6.75
C LYS A 2 -4.93 -10.19 -5.52
N THR A 3 -4.49 -10.79 -4.44
CA THR A 3 -4.16 -10.09 -3.20
C THR A 3 -2.64 -10.02 -3.10
N LEU A 4 -2.12 -8.80 -2.99
CA LEU A 4 -0.70 -8.53 -2.84
C LEU A 4 -0.45 -7.97 -1.45
N GLN A 5 0.60 -8.45 -0.79
CA GLN A 5 0.96 -7.98 0.54
C GLN A 5 2.40 -7.49 0.56
N PHE A 6 2.61 -6.38 1.27
CA PHE A 6 3.90 -5.73 1.34
C PHE A 6 4.20 -5.28 2.75
N LYS A 7 5.48 -5.32 3.13
CA LYS A 7 5.96 -4.70 4.36
C LYS A 7 6.27 -3.23 4.10
N THR A 8 5.76 -2.36 4.94
CA THR A 8 5.95 -0.92 4.77
C THR A 8 6.36 -0.27 6.08
N ASN A 9 6.68 1.03 6.01
CA ASN A 9 6.86 1.85 7.20
C ASN A 9 5.69 2.82 7.41
N ILE A 10 4.54 2.51 6.86
CA ILE A 10 3.33 3.31 7.01
C ILE A 10 2.74 3.01 8.39
N ASN A 11 3.12 3.80 9.39
CA ASN A 11 2.83 3.46 10.78
C ASN A 11 1.98 4.47 11.54
N CYS A 12 1.39 5.43 10.86
CA CYS A 12 0.55 6.43 11.53
C CYS A 12 -0.58 6.90 10.61
N GLY A 13 -1.58 7.55 11.22
CA GLY A 13 -2.73 8.06 10.45
C GLY A 13 -2.33 9.10 9.41
N GLY A 14 -1.35 9.95 9.72
CA GLY A 14 -0.85 10.92 8.75
C GLY A 14 -0.17 10.26 7.57
N CYS A 15 0.55 9.17 7.82
CA CYS A 15 1.18 8.39 6.76
C CYS A 15 0.14 7.74 5.85
N ILE A 16 -0.91 7.18 6.45
CA ILE A 16 -2.01 6.60 5.69
C ILE A 16 -2.67 7.65 4.82
N LYS A 17 -2.91 8.84 5.36
CA LYS A 17 -3.49 9.94 4.58
C LYS A 17 -2.60 10.34 3.42
N ALA A 18 -1.28 10.30 3.60
CA ALA A 18 -0.34 10.66 2.54
C ALA A 18 -0.40 9.69 1.37
N VAL A 19 -0.61 8.39 1.62
CA VAL A 19 -0.66 7.39 0.57
C VAL A 19 -2.07 7.19 0.01
N THR A 20 -3.10 7.66 0.72
CA THR A 20 -4.50 7.45 0.31
C THR A 20 -4.80 7.91 -1.11
N PRO A 21 -4.47 9.16 -1.52
CA PRO A 21 -4.74 9.59 -2.89
C PRO A 21 -4.04 8.72 -3.92
N THR A 22 -2.79 8.37 -3.66
CA THR A 22 -2.00 7.57 -4.58
C THR A 22 -2.58 6.16 -4.71
N LEU A 23 -2.86 5.51 -3.60
CA LEU A 23 -3.40 4.15 -3.63
C LEU A 23 -4.82 4.10 -4.15
N ASN A 24 -5.65 5.10 -3.88
CA ASN A 24 -6.98 5.18 -4.45
C ASN A 24 -6.92 5.33 -5.98
N GLN A 25 -5.96 6.08 -6.48
CA GLN A 25 -5.77 6.25 -7.91
C GLN A 25 -5.27 4.97 -8.57
N GLU A 26 -4.33 4.28 -7.95
CA GLU A 26 -3.71 3.10 -8.54
C GLU A 26 -4.55 1.83 -8.35
N ALA A 27 -5.04 1.59 -7.14
CA ALA A 27 -5.75 0.35 -6.81
C ALA A 27 -7.27 0.53 -6.76
N GLY A 28 -7.74 1.75 -6.59
CA GLY A 28 -9.15 2.03 -6.38
C GLY A 28 -9.49 2.10 -4.90
N ALA A 29 -10.41 3.00 -4.56
CA ALA A 29 -10.87 3.15 -3.18
C ALA A 29 -11.48 1.85 -2.68
N GLY A 30 -11.07 1.42 -1.50
CA GLY A 30 -11.59 0.20 -0.89
C GLY A 30 -10.90 -1.08 -1.32
N ASN A 31 -9.93 -1.01 -2.25
CA ASN A 31 -9.20 -2.18 -2.71
C ASN A 31 -7.83 -2.33 -2.05
N TRP A 32 -7.55 -1.54 -1.05
CA TRP A 32 -6.29 -1.60 -0.31
C TRP A 32 -6.53 -1.27 1.15
N GLN A 33 -5.64 -1.76 2.01
CA GLN A 33 -5.65 -1.37 3.41
C GLN A 33 -4.27 -1.60 4.02
N VAL A 34 -3.98 -0.89 5.10
CA VAL A 34 -2.73 -1.03 5.85
C VAL A 34 -3.07 -1.53 7.25
N ASP A 35 -2.43 -2.62 7.64
CA ASP A 35 -2.57 -3.14 9.01
C ASP A 35 -1.51 -2.49 9.90
N THR A 36 -1.88 -1.39 10.52
CA THR A 36 -0.96 -0.64 11.39
C THR A 36 -0.76 -1.30 12.75
N ALA A 37 -1.61 -2.25 13.11
CA ALA A 37 -1.44 -3.02 14.35
C ALA A 37 -0.34 -4.07 14.19
N ASN A 38 0.00 -4.44 12.96
CA ASN A 38 1.09 -5.38 12.69
C ASN A 38 2.42 -4.63 12.76
N PRO A 39 3.45 -5.18 13.44
CA PRO A 39 4.77 -4.55 13.50
C PRO A 39 5.37 -4.28 12.11
N ASP A 40 5.05 -5.10 11.13
CA ASP A 40 5.54 -4.95 9.76
C ASP A 40 4.71 -3.96 8.93
N LYS A 41 3.63 -3.40 9.48
CA LYS A 41 2.76 -2.45 8.80
C LYS A 41 2.37 -2.94 7.42
N ILE A 42 1.71 -4.09 7.37
CA ILE A 42 1.41 -4.79 6.12
C ILE A 42 0.39 -4.01 5.29
N LEU A 43 0.77 -3.69 4.07
CA LEU A 43 -0.14 -3.15 3.07
C LEU A 43 -0.71 -4.30 2.26
N THR A 44 -2.03 -4.42 2.23
CA THR A 44 -2.73 -5.42 1.43
C THR A 44 -3.45 -4.71 0.30
N VAL A 45 -3.18 -5.13 -0.93
CA VAL A 45 -3.82 -4.57 -2.12
C VAL A 45 -4.51 -5.71 -2.87
N THR A 46 -5.77 -5.51 -3.22
CA THR A 46 -6.53 -6.47 -4.00
C THR A 46 -6.83 -5.85 -5.36
N SER A 47 -6.30 -6.43 -6.43
CA SER A 47 -6.49 -5.87 -7.78
C SER A 47 -6.24 -6.93 -8.84
N ASP A 48 -6.94 -6.79 -9.97
CA ASP A 48 -6.72 -7.61 -11.16
C ASP A 48 -5.67 -7.01 -12.10
N LYS A 49 -5.40 -5.71 -11.95
CA LYS A 49 -4.61 -4.96 -12.93
C LYS A 49 -3.26 -4.51 -12.40
N LEU A 50 -3.13 -4.34 -11.09
CA LEU A 50 -1.88 -3.87 -10.52
C LEU A 50 -0.87 -5.00 -10.40
N THR A 51 0.38 -4.67 -10.66
CA THR A 51 1.50 -5.56 -10.39
C THR A 51 2.17 -5.10 -9.09
N ALA A 52 2.99 -6.00 -8.51
CA ALA A 52 3.77 -5.65 -7.33
C ALA A 52 4.65 -4.43 -7.57
N ASP A 53 5.27 -4.35 -8.76
CA ASP A 53 6.12 -3.21 -9.11
C ASP A 53 5.36 -1.89 -9.10
N GLN A 54 4.13 -1.89 -9.60
CA GLN A 54 3.31 -0.68 -9.62
C GLN A 54 2.97 -0.21 -8.22
N VAL A 55 2.63 -1.14 -7.33
CA VAL A 55 2.34 -0.81 -5.93
C VAL A 55 3.59 -0.27 -5.24
N VAL A 56 4.73 -0.92 -5.43
CA VAL A 56 6.00 -0.48 -4.85
C VAL A 56 6.33 0.95 -5.31
N LYS A 57 6.23 1.22 -6.60
CA LYS A 57 6.53 2.55 -7.13
C LYS A 57 5.57 3.60 -6.59
N ALA A 58 4.28 3.27 -6.49
CA ALA A 58 3.29 4.21 -5.97
C ALA A 58 3.60 4.62 -4.54
N VAL A 59 3.93 3.65 -3.68
CA VAL A 59 4.25 3.93 -2.28
C VAL A 59 5.58 4.65 -2.15
N GLU A 60 6.59 4.25 -2.93
CA GLU A 60 7.89 4.94 -2.91
C GLU A 60 7.76 6.40 -3.36
N ASN A 61 6.94 6.66 -4.37
CA ASN A 61 6.67 8.03 -4.82
C ASN A 61 6.01 8.87 -3.74
N ALA A 62 5.26 8.25 -2.85
CA ALA A 62 4.66 8.95 -1.71
C ALA A 62 5.66 9.19 -0.57
N GLY A 63 6.87 8.65 -0.68
CA GLY A 63 7.94 8.89 0.29
C GLY A 63 8.07 7.82 1.36
N PHE A 64 7.55 6.62 1.14
CA PHE A 64 7.58 5.54 2.13
C PHE A 64 8.41 4.36 1.65
N ALA A 65 8.93 3.59 2.60
CA ALA A 65 9.62 2.36 2.30
C ALA A 65 8.61 1.22 2.12
N ILE A 66 8.87 0.33 1.19
CA ILE A 66 7.99 -0.81 0.90
C ILE A 66 8.82 -1.94 0.31
N GLN A 67 8.47 -3.17 0.68
CA GLN A 67 9.06 -4.36 0.09
C GLN A 67 8.03 -5.50 0.12
N PRO A 68 8.16 -6.48 -0.78
CA PRO A 68 7.25 -7.63 -0.77
C PRO A 68 7.28 -8.36 0.57
N ALA A 69 6.12 -8.74 1.03
CA ALA A 69 6.00 -9.50 2.27
C ALA A 69 6.22 -10.99 2.01
#